data_0610724829515e5a124452aafcc542a1
#
_entry.id   0610724829515e5a124452aafcc542a1
#
_cell.length_a   1.000
_cell.length_b   1.000
_cell.length_c   1.000
_cell.angle_alpha   90.00
_cell.angle_beta   90.00
_cell.angle_gamma   90.00
#
_symmetry.space_group_name_H-M   'P 1'
#
loop_
_entity.id
_entity.type
_entity.pdbx_description
1 polymer ?
#
loop_
_entity_poly.entity_id
_entity_poly.type
_entity_poly.pdbx_seq_one_letter_code
_entity_poly.pdbx_strand_id
1 'polypeptide(L)'
;MLLLATLLNYMDRQALSETATELKSLYQLDDERYGQIEQGFSYAFAVGSLAFGILADRFGPRRLYPLILIGWSIAGVVTPLAAYPGITSHLENVGDEPGTGPFNWLLICRTVLGLFESGHWPCALITARQILAAKDRPFGNGLLQSGASLGAIITPYFVLSVRDLTGGSWGVPFWMVGIAGLLWVPIWMTLVRRGTLDGAPPPPAEGVVWKGSAIFVPRLIVLVVVVTCLGVCWQFIRAWLPKYLKEYHGFSREVSANSVMLYYIAADLGCILAGFLVKWLAGRGWGVHASRILVYAGWAGLTSLAVVVPYLGNDPWVLVPVLMLVGAGILGLHPIYYALAQELPAKRMGTISGGLAAVTWFAVGTVQRAIGAHIKATGSYDIGFVIAGLVPLLGLIALVVLWKPERAKV
;
A
#
# COMPACT_ATOMS: atom_id res chain seq x y z
N MET A 1 5.36 -18.81 -3.70
CA MET A 1 4.02 -18.47 -4.21
C MET A 1 3.46 -17.19 -3.57
N LEU A 2 3.34 -17.10 -2.24
CA LEU A 2 2.78 -15.91 -1.57
C LEU A 2 3.62 -14.65 -1.82
N LEU A 3 4.94 -14.72 -1.65
CA LEU A 3 5.87 -13.63 -1.97
C LEU A 3 5.69 -13.15 -3.43
N LEU A 4 5.62 -14.08 -4.38
CA LEU A 4 5.44 -13.74 -5.79
C LEU A 4 4.10 -13.03 -6.05
N ALA A 5 3.01 -13.49 -5.40
CA ALA A 5 1.72 -12.82 -5.52
C ALA A 5 1.76 -11.39 -4.94
N THR A 6 2.46 -11.19 -3.81
CA THR A 6 2.64 -9.85 -3.23
C THR A 6 3.50 -8.97 -4.14
N LEU A 7 4.56 -9.52 -4.73
CA LEU A 7 5.41 -8.80 -5.68
C LEU A 7 4.60 -8.34 -6.89
N LEU A 8 3.84 -9.24 -7.54
CA LEU A 8 2.99 -8.91 -8.68
C LEU A 8 1.93 -7.85 -8.32
N ASN A 9 1.29 -7.98 -7.15
CA ASN A 9 0.32 -7.00 -6.66
C ASN A 9 0.90 -5.59 -6.57
N TYR A 10 2.15 -5.46 -6.08
CA TYR A 10 2.81 -4.16 -6.00
C TYR A 10 3.33 -3.67 -7.35
N MET A 11 3.73 -4.58 -8.25
CA MET A 11 4.10 -4.21 -9.62
C MET A 11 2.91 -3.62 -10.39
N ASP A 12 1.70 -4.20 -10.27
CA ASP A 12 0.48 -3.66 -10.89
C ASP A 12 0.16 -2.24 -10.40
N ARG A 13 0.32 -2.01 -9.10
CA ARG A 13 0.10 -0.66 -8.52
C ARG A 13 1.12 0.35 -9.00
N GLN A 14 2.39 -0.04 -8.95
CA GLN A 14 3.49 0.86 -9.26
C GLN A 14 3.59 1.15 -10.76
N ALA A 15 3.20 0.21 -11.63
CA ALA A 15 3.22 0.41 -13.08
C ALA A 15 2.42 1.64 -13.53
N LEU A 16 1.25 1.92 -12.91
CA LEU A 16 0.50 3.12 -13.23
C LEU A 16 1.25 4.40 -12.84
N SER A 17 1.80 4.46 -11.63
CA SER A 17 2.51 5.66 -11.18
C SER A 17 3.79 5.92 -11.99
N GLU A 18 4.47 4.87 -12.45
CA GLU A 18 5.65 4.99 -13.33
C GLU A 18 5.29 5.48 -14.74
N THR A 19 4.10 5.14 -15.24
CA THR A 19 3.60 5.56 -16.57
C THR A 19 2.70 6.79 -16.53
N ALA A 20 2.39 7.33 -15.35
CA ALA A 20 1.41 8.41 -15.16
C ALA A 20 1.70 9.66 -16.02
N THR A 21 2.95 10.11 -16.07
CA THR A 21 3.36 11.26 -16.88
C THR A 21 3.10 11.06 -18.37
N GLU A 22 3.30 9.83 -18.87
CA GLU A 22 3.05 9.52 -20.27
C GLU A 22 1.56 9.41 -20.56
N LEU A 23 0.78 8.74 -19.71
CA LEU A 23 -0.66 8.66 -19.85
C LEU A 23 -1.30 10.05 -19.82
N LYS A 24 -0.76 10.96 -18.98
CA LYS A 24 -1.16 12.37 -18.95
C LYS A 24 -0.96 13.04 -20.31
N SER A 25 0.19 12.86 -20.94
CA SER A 25 0.50 13.48 -22.24
C SER A 25 -0.30 12.85 -23.39
N LEU A 26 -0.47 11.52 -23.38
CA LEU A 26 -1.17 10.79 -24.45
C LEU A 26 -2.68 11.03 -24.46
N TYR A 27 -3.30 11.07 -23.28
CA TYR A 27 -4.75 11.14 -23.13
C TYR A 27 -5.23 12.49 -22.58
N GLN A 28 -4.36 13.49 -22.50
CA GLN A 28 -4.67 14.82 -21.97
C GLN A 28 -5.30 14.77 -20.56
N LEU A 29 -4.83 13.80 -19.75
CA LEU A 29 -5.31 13.67 -18.39
C LEU A 29 -4.65 14.73 -17.51
N ASP A 30 -5.45 15.45 -16.76
CA ASP A 30 -4.95 16.34 -15.73
C ASP A 30 -4.68 15.60 -14.40
N ASP A 31 -4.10 16.29 -13.44
CA ASP A 31 -3.75 15.73 -12.15
C ASP A 31 -4.97 15.38 -11.31
N GLU A 32 -6.10 16.07 -11.50
CA GLU A 32 -7.35 15.75 -10.84
C GLU A 32 -7.90 14.41 -11.33
N ARG A 33 -7.90 14.17 -12.65
CA ARG A 33 -8.29 12.88 -13.25
C ARG A 33 -7.38 11.74 -12.78
N TYR A 34 -6.06 11.98 -12.68
CA TYR A 34 -5.16 10.99 -12.11
C TYR A 34 -5.48 10.69 -10.64
N GLY A 35 -5.76 11.71 -9.85
CA GLY A 35 -6.21 11.55 -8.45
C GLY A 35 -7.55 10.80 -8.34
N GLN A 36 -8.48 11.01 -9.28
CA GLN A 36 -9.76 10.27 -9.35
C GLN A 36 -9.55 8.78 -9.69
N ILE A 37 -8.59 8.44 -10.56
CA ILE A 37 -8.22 7.04 -10.85
C ILE A 37 -7.68 6.36 -9.58
N GLU A 38 -6.80 7.00 -8.83
CA GLU A 38 -6.29 6.49 -7.54
C GLU A 38 -7.40 6.44 -6.47
N GLN A 39 -8.36 7.37 -6.48
CA GLN A 39 -9.54 7.34 -5.61
C GLN A 39 -10.42 6.13 -5.93
N GLY A 40 -10.72 5.87 -7.20
CA GLY A 40 -11.53 4.73 -7.63
C GLY A 40 -10.94 3.40 -7.16
N PHE A 41 -9.63 3.21 -7.35
CA PHE A 41 -8.90 2.07 -6.81
C PHE A 41 -9.08 1.96 -5.28
N SER A 42 -8.85 3.04 -4.56
CA SER A 42 -8.84 3.06 -3.10
C SER A 42 -10.22 2.76 -2.50
N TYR A 43 -11.29 3.33 -3.08
CA TYR A 43 -12.65 3.09 -2.63
C TYR A 43 -13.11 1.65 -2.89
N ALA A 44 -12.78 1.12 -4.08
CA ALA A 44 -13.05 -0.27 -4.38
C ALA A 44 -12.27 -1.22 -3.46
N PHE A 45 -11.01 -0.89 -3.15
CA PHE A 45 -10.20 -1.63 -2.19
C PHE A 45 -10.81 -1.59 -0.77
N ALA A 46 -11.35 -0.45 -0.33
CA ALA A 46 -12.02 -0.32 0.97
C ALA A 46 -13.23 -1.26 1.07
N VAL A 47 -14.10 -1.25 0.06
CA VAL A 47 -15.28 -2.13 -0.01
C VAL A 47 -14.85 -3.59 -0.09
N GLY A 48 -13.90 -3.88 -0.98
CA GLY A 48 -13.38 -5.23 -1.19
C GLY A 48 -12.71 -5.81 0.06
N SER A 49 -12.01 -5.00 0.87
CA SER A 49 -11.37 -5.47 2.11
C SER A 49 -12.37 -6.07 3.09
N LEU A 50 -13.55 -5.47 3.21
CA LEU A 50 -14.64 -6.03 4.03
C LEU A 50 -15.21 -7.31 3.39
N ALA A 51 -15.52 -7.26 2.09
CA ALA A 51 -16.16 -8.36 1.39
C ALA A 51 -15.25 -9.61 1.34
N PHE A 52 -14.01 -9.44 0.86
CA PHE A 52 -13.07 -10.56 0.73
C PHE A 52 -12.53 -11.07 2.06
N GLY A 53 -12.52 -10.24 3.12
CA GLY A 53 -12.26 -10.73 4.48
C GLY A 53 -13.29 -11.78 4.90
N ILE A 54 -14.59 -11.49 4.71
CA ILE A 54 -15.69 -12.42 5.02
C ILE A 54 -15.65 -13.65 4.09
N LEU A 55 -15.42 -13.42 2.79
CA LEU A 55 -15.36 -14.50 1.80
C LEU A 55 -14.18 -15.45 2.05
N ALA A 56 -13.04 -14.91 2.50
CA ALA A 56 -11.85 -15.71 2.81
C ALA A 56 -12.09 -16.65 4.01
N ASP A 57 -12.80 -16.15 5.04
CA ASP A 57 -13.20 -17.00 6.18
C ASP A 57 -14.21 -18.08 5.78
N ARG A 58 -15.11 -17.78 4.82
CA ARG A 58 -16.17 -18.71 4.40
C ARG A 58 -15.73 -19.76 3.39
N PHE A 59 -15.00 -19.35 2.35
CA PHE A 59 -14.64 -20.21 1.20
C PHE A 59 -13.20 -20.74 1.26
N GLY A 60 -12.39 -20.21 2.16
CA GLY A 60 -10.98 -20.52 2.31
C GLY A 60 -10.10 -19.99 1.16
N PRO A 61 -8.80 -19.82 1.43
CA PRO A 61 -7.88 -19.21 0.47
C PRO A 61 -7.61 -20.06 -0.77
N ARG A 62 -7.74 -21.41 -0.68
CA ARG A 62 -7.43 -22.29 -1.81
C ARG A 62 -8.21 -21.95 -3.08
N ARG A 63 -9.52 -21.65 -2.96
CA ARG A 63 -10.39 -21.31 -4.09
C ARG A 63 -10.48 -19.80 -4.32
N LEU A 64 -10.53 -19.04 -3.25
CA LEU A 64 -10.74 -17.61 -3.32
C LEU A 64 -9.52 -16.88 -3.87
N TYR A 65 -8.31 -17.29 -3.49
CA TYR A 65 -7.09 -16.61 -3.92
C TYR A 65 -6.86 -16.66 -5.45
N PRO A 66 -7.01 -17.81 -6.14
CA PRO A 66 -7.00 -17.85 -7.59
C PRO A 66 -8.04 -16.92 -8.24
N LEU A 67 -9.27 -16.90 -7.73
CA LEU A 67 -10.34 -16.04 -8.26
C LEU A 67 -9.96 -14.55 -8.15
N ILE A 68 -9.48 -14.15 -6.99
CA ILE A 68 -9.01 -12.79 -6.72
C ILE A 68 -7.88 -12.43 -7.69
N LEU A 69 -6.92 -13.33 -7.86
CA LEU A 69 -5.75 -13.09 -8.68
C LEU A 69 -6.11 -13.04 -10.17
N ILE A 70 -7.02 -13.87 -10.64
CA ILE A 70 -7.58 -13.77 -11.99
C ILE A 70 -8.24 -12.40 -12.20
N GLY A 71 -9.07 -11.96 -11.25
CA GLY A 71 -9.78 -10.68 -11.36
C GLY A 71 -8.85 -9.49 -11.51
N TRP A 72 -7.83 -9.36 -10.67
CA TRP A 72 -6.90 -8.25 -10.79
C TRP A 72 -5.99 -8.38 -12.02
N SER A 73 -5.55 -9.60 -12.36
CA SER A 73 -4.69 -9.83 -13.53
C SER A 73 -5.42 -9.49 -14.84
N ILE A 74 -6.70 -9.84 -14.96
CA ILE A 74 -7.52 -9.42 -16.11
C ILE A 74 -7.61 -7.90 -16.16
N ALA A 75 -7.88 -7.23 -15.03
CA ALA A 75 -7.91 -5.77 -14.99
C ALA A 75 -6.59 -5.15 -15.46
N GLY A 76 -5.44 -5.73 -15.06
CA GLY A 76 -4.12 -5.33 -15.55
C GLY A 76 -3.95 -5.53 -17.06
N VAL A 77 -4.28 -6.74 -17.56
CA VAL A 77 -4.17 -7.07 -18.99
C VAL A 77 -5.04 -6.18 -19.88
N VAL A 78 -6.24 -5.80 -19.44
CA VAL A 78 -7.14 -4.97 -20.25
C VAL A 78 -6.88 -3.47 -20.09
N THR A 79 -6.07 -3.04 -19.12
CA THR A 79 -5.74 -1.61 -18.91
C THR A 79 -5.20 -0.94 -20.19
N PRO A 80 -4.28 -1.54 -20.97
CA PRO A 80 -3.76 -0.93 -22.20
C PRO A 80 -4.78 -0.76 -23.32
N LEU A 81 -5.96 -1.35 -23.20
CA LEU A 81 -7.06 -1.12 -24.17
C LEU A 81 -7.56 0.33 -24.14
N ALA A 82 -7.16 1.15 -23.16
CA ALA A 82 -7.32 2.59 -23.17
C ALA A 82 -6.77 3.26 -24.45
N ALA A 83 -5.81 2.62 -25.13
CA ALA A 83 -5.25 3.09 -26.40
C ALA A 83 -6.15 2.84 -27.63
N TYR A 84 -7.23 2.08 -27.51
CA TYR A 84 -8.07 1.66 -28.64
C TYR A 84 -9.36 2.48 -28.71
N PRO A 85 -9.49 3.42 -29.68
CA PRO A 85 -10.68 4.25 -29.82
C PRO A 85 -11.99 3.46 -29.99
N GLY A 86 -11.94 2.29 -30.64
CA GLY A 86 -13.10 1.40 -30.78
C GLY A 86 -13.70 0.89 -29.46
N ILE A 87 -12.95 1.02 -28.35
CA ILE A 87 -13.43 0.67 -27.00
C ILE A 87 -13.76 1.95 -26.24
N THR A 88 -12.85 2.93 -26.25
CA THR A 88 -12.96 4.12 -25.40
C THR A 88 -14.00 5.12 -25.88
N SER A 89 -14.29 5.18 -27.20
CA SER A 89 -15.34 6.06 -27.74
C SER A 89 -16.75 5.75 -27.22
N HIS A 90 -17.00 4.52 -26.78
CA HIS A 90 -18.27 4.16 -26.14
C HIS A 90 -18.41 4.67 -24.69
N LEU A 91 -17.33 5.19 -24.12
CA LEU A 91 -17.27 5.71 -22.75
C LEU A 91 -17.20 7.24 -22.69
N GLU A 92 -17.43 7.91 -23.82
CA GLU A 92 -17.50 9.36 -23.91
C GLU A 92 -18.77 9.79 -24.63
N ASN A 93 -19.30 10.97 -24.28
CA ASN A 93 -20.45 11.57 -24.93
C ASN A 93 -20.01 12.72 -25.83
N VAL A 94 -20.90 13.12 -26.72
CA VAL A 94 -20.67 14.30 -27.55
C VAL A 94 -20.58 15.55 -26.66
N GLY A 95 -19.44 16.24 -26.72
CA GLY A 95 -19.19 17.44 -25.93
C GLY A 95 -18.37 17.21 -24.66
N ASP A 96 -17.98 15.95 -24.36
CA ASP A 96 -17.06 15.66 -23.27
C ASP A 96 -15.66 16.25 -23.56
N GLU A 97 -14.90 16.49 -22.49
CA GLU A 97 -13.50 16.93 -22.61
C GLU A 97 -12.64 15.87 -23.30
N PRO A 98 -11.60 16.28 -24.05
CA PRO A 98 -10.66 15.34 -24.66
C PRO A 98 -10.09 14.34 -23.65
N GLY A 99 -9.95 13.08 -24.07
CA GLY A 99 -9.41 12.01 -23.22
C GLY A 99 -10.40 11.42 -22.21
N THR A 100 -11.67 11.80 -22.22
CA THR A 100 -12.70 11.27 -21.30
C THR A 100 -12.88 9.77 -21.48
N GLY A 101 -12.91 9.25 -22.71
CA GLY A 101 -13.01 7.81 -22.96
C GLY A 101 -11.87 6.99 -22.37
N PRO A 102 -10.60 7.28 -22.69
CA PRO A 102 -9.45 6.65 -22.06
C PRO A 102 -9.43 6.81 -20.53
N PHE A 103 -9.79 7.99 -20.00
CA PHE A 103 -9.90 8.21 -18.56
C PHE A 103 -10.92 7.28 -17.91
N ASN A 104 -12.12 7.20 -18.45
CA ASN A 104 -13.18 6.33 -17.92
C ASN A 104 -12.76 4.85 -17.96
N TRP A 105 -12.09 4.43 -19.03
CA TRP A 105 -11.56 3.07 -19.13
C TRP A 105 -10.51 2.78 -18.03
N LEU A 106 -9.54 3.67 -17.87
CA LEU A 106 -8.52 3.54 -16.83
C LEU A 106 -9.15 3.54 -15.43
N LEU A 107 -10.14 4.40 -15.18
CA LEU A 107 -10.88 4.44 -13.92
C LEU A 107 -11.61 3.12 -13.63
N ILE A 108 -12.29 2.55 -14.63
CA ILE A 108 -12.96 1.25 -14.51
C ILE A 108 -11.93 0.16 -14.19
N CYS A 109 -10.86 0.06 -14.98
CA CYS A 109 -9.81 -0.95 -14.77
C CYS A 109 -9.19 -0.83 -13.37
N ARG A 110 -8.90 0.39 -12.91
CA ARG A 110 -8.32 0.62 -11.57
C ARG A 110 -9.30 0.32 -10.44
N THR A 111 -10.58 0.62 -10.64
CA THR A 111 -11.63 0.28 -9.67
C THR A 111 -11.77 -1.24 -9.54
N VAL A 112 -11.81 -1.97 -10.65
CA VAL A 112 -11.86 -3.44 -10.66
C VAL A 112 -10.58 -4.03 -10.05
N LEU A 113 -9.41 -3.50 -10.41
CA LEU A 113 -8.12 -3.89 -9.84
C LEU A 113 -8.13 -3.75 -8.31
N GLY A 114 -8.52 -2.58 -7.80
CA GLY A 114 -8.58 -2.30 -6.36
C GLY A 114 -9.53 -3.24 -5.62
N LEU A 115 -10.69 -3.52 -6.20
CA LEU A 115 -11.64 -4.47 -5.63
C LEU A 115 -11.00 -5.85 -5.42
N PHE A 116 -10.42 -6.42 -6.47
CA PHE A 116 -9.84 -7.77 -6.38
C PHE A 116 -8.54 -7.82 -5.58
N GLU A 117 -7.67 -6.82 -5.71
CA GLU A 117 -6.41 -6.77 -4.95
C GLU A 117 -6.61 -6.72 -3.43
N SER A 118 -7.75 -6.18 -2.96
CA SER A 118 -8.07 -6.10 -1.54
C SER A 118 -8.18 -7.47 -0.85
N GLY A 119 -8.47 -8.52 -1.62
CA GLY A 119 -8.54 -9.90 -1.13
C GLY A 119 -7.18 -10.59 -0.96
N HIS A 120 -6.10 -9.99 -1.47
CA HIS A 120 -4.76 -10.58 -1.38
C HIS A 120 -4.33 -10.84 0.07
N TRP A 121 -4.34 -9.81 0.91
CA TRP A 121 -3.87 -9.92 2.29
C TRP A 121 -4.65 -10.92 3.15
N PRO A 122 -6.01 -10.93 3.16
CA PRO A 122 -6.77 -11.96 3.86
C PRO A 122 -6.38 -13.38 3.42
N CYS A 123 -6.32 -13.63 2.11
CA CYS A 123 -5.98 -14.95 1.58
C CYS A 123 -4.54 -15.37 1.91
N ALA A 124 -3.58 -14.45 1.76
CA ALA A 124 -2.17 -14.72 2.03
C ALA A 124 -1.92 -15.02 3.51
N LEU A 125 -2.49 -14.22 4.43
CA LEU A 125 -2.32 -14.41 5.87
C LEU A 125 -2.99 -15.70 6.37
N ILE A 126 -4.19 -16.04 5.88
CA ILE A 126 -4.86 -17.30 6.22
C ILE A 126 -4.01 -18.48 5.70
N THR A 127 -3.51 -18.41 4.47
CA THR A 127 -2.64 -19.45 3.90
C THR A 127 -1.38 -19.61 4.73
N ALA A 128 -0.66 -18.52 5.01
CA ALA A 128 0.56 -18.56 5.82
C ALA A 128 0.30 -19.17 7.21
N ARG A 129 -0.84 -18.83 7.83
CA ARG A 129 -1.24 -19.38 9.13
C ARG A 129 -1.52 -20.88 9.08
N GLN A 130 -2.04 -21.40 7.98
CA GLN A 130 -2.36 -22.83 7.81
C GLN A 130 -1.14 -23.67 7.50
N ILE A 131 -0.18 -23.15 6.73
CA ILE A 131 1.00 -23.92 6.29
C ILE A 131 2.22 -23.77 7.20
N LEU A 132 2.32 -22.67 7.99
CA LEU A 132 3.47 -22.40 8.83
C LEU A 132 3.20 -22.74 10.30
N ALA A 133 4.16 -23.43 10.92
CA ALA A 133 4.16 -23.63 12.37
C ALA A 133 4.17 -22.25 13.08
N ALA A 134 3.60 -22.18 14.28
CA ALA A 134 3.48 -20.92 15.01
C ALA A 134 4.82 -20.16 15.19
N LYS A 135 5.92 -20.91 15.40
CA LYS A 135 7.27 -20.37 15.55
C LYS A 135 7.82 -19.74 14.25
N ASP A 136 7.37 -20.22 13.07
CA ASP A 136 7.89 -19.82 11.76
C ASP A 136 7.04 -18.71 11.11
N ARG A 137 5.84 -18.42 11.64
CA ARG A 137 4.92 -17.40 11.13
C ARG A 137 5.52 -15.99 11.06
N PRO A 138 6.28 -15.51 12.08
CA PRO A 138 6.88 -14.18 11.98
C PRO A 138 7.83 -14.06 10.81
N PHE A 139 8.66 -15.07 10.56
CA PHE A 139 9.57 -15.12 9.42
C PHE A 139 8.80 -15.19 8.09
N GLY A 140 7.80 -16.08 8.00
CA GLY A 140 6.98 -16.24 6.80
C GLY A 140 6.19 -14.97 6.45
N ASN A 141 5.66 -14.26 7.44
CA ASN A 141 4.98 -12.97 7.23
C ASN A 141 5.98 -11.87 6.81
N GLY A 142 7.19 -11.89 7.35
CA GLY A 142 8.27 -11.00 6.90
C GLY A 142 8.61 -11.25 5.43
N LEU A 143 8.76 -12.52 5.04
CA LEU A 143 9.01 -12.90 3.65
C LEU A 143 7.84 -12.52 2.72
N LEU A 144 6.59 -12.66 3.19
CA LEU A 144 5.41 -12.21 2.46
C LEU A 144 5.44 -10.69 2.24
N GLN A 145 5.76 -9.93 3.28
CA GLN A 145 5.85 -8.47 3.24
C GLN A 145 6.98 -7.98 2.34
N SER A 146 8.13 -8.67 2.31
CA SER A 146 9.25 -8.29 1.44
C SER A 146 8.91 -8.35 -0.05
N GLY A 147 7.90 -9.14 -0.44
CA GLY A 147 7.37 -9.12 -1.80
C GLY A 147 6.84 -7.74 -2.22
N ALA A 148 6.27 -6.98 -1.30
CA ALA A 148 5.78 -5.63 -1.56
C ALA A 148 6.92 -4.66 -1.89
N SER A 149 7.96 -4.67 -1.09
CA SER A 149 9.15 -3.83 -1.29
C SER A 149 9.91 -4.22 -2.55
N LEU A 150 10.11 -5.52 -2.77
CA LEU A 150 10.73 -6.02 -3.99
C LEU A 150 9.93 -5.60 -5.24
N GLY A 151 8.60 -5.70 -5.21
CA GLY A 151 7.74 -5.21 -6.29
C GLY A 151 7.93 -3.73 -6.54
N ALA A 152 7.93 -2.90 -5.49
CA ALA A 152 8.12 -1.46 -5.61
C ALA A 152 9.52 -1.07 -6.12
N ILE A 153 10.57 -1.80 -5.71
CA ILE A 153 11.95 -1.58 -6.15
C ILE A 153 12.17 -1.99 -7.61
N ILE A 154 11.62 -3.13 -8.01
CA ILE A 154 11.85 -3.71 -9.34
C ILE A 154 11.05 -2.97 -10.41
N THR A 155 9.84 -2.50 -10.10
CA THR A 155 8.91 -1.96 -11.11
C THR A 155 9.46 -0.78 -11.92
N PRO A 156 10.12 0.24 -11.36
CA PRO A 156 10.66 1.34 -12.16
C PRO A 156 11.60 0.87 -13.26
N TYR A 157 12.52 -0.05 -12.92
CA TYR A 157 13.46 -0.63 -13.89
C TYR A 157 12.80 -1.56 -14.89
N PHE A 158 11.84 -2.37 -14.41
CA PHE A 158 11.05 -3.24 -15.25
C PHE A 158 10.29 -2.43 -16.30
N VAL A 159 9.57 -1.38 -15.89
CA VAL A 159 8.84 -0.50 -16.80
C VAL A 159 9.78 0.19 -17.77
N LEU A 160 10.93 0.71 -17.29
CA LEU A 160 11.93 1.35 -18.13
C LEU A 160 12.47 0.38 -19.19
N SER A 161 12.97 -0.79 -18.77
CA SER A 161 13.57 -1.78 -19.66
C SER A 161 12.58 -2.32 -20.70
N VAL A 162 11.34 -2.63 -20.27
CA VAL A 162 10.31 -3.14 -21.19
C VAL A 162 9.96 -2.09 -22.24
N ARG A 163 9.86 -0.83 -21.84
CA ARG A 163 9.57 0.27 -22.77
C ARG A 163 10.68 0.50 -23.77
N ASP A 164 11.94 0.47 -23.33
CA ASP A 164 13.10 0.60 -24.22
C ASP A 164 13.13 -0.51 -25.27
N LEU A 165 12.82 -1.76 -24.87
CA LEU A 165 12.76 -2.91 -25.76
C LEU A 165 11.54 -2.89 -26.72
N THR A 166 10.48 -2.19 -26.38
CA THR A 166 9.20 -2.20 -27.12
C THR A 166 8.91 -0.90 -27.86
N GLY A 167 9.93 -0.06 -28.08
CA GLY A 167 9.76 1.20 -28.79
C GLY A 167 8.93 2.24 -28.06
N GLY A 168 8.92 2.22 -26.72
CA GLY A 168 8.26 3.20 -25.88
C GLY A 168 6.81 2.85 -25.47
N SER A 169 6.34 1.64 -25.72
CA SER A 169 4.98 1.23 -25.39
C SER A 169 4.73 1.23 -23.89
N TRP A 170 3.79 2.06 -23.41
CA TRP A 170 3.37 2.11 -22.01
C TRP A 170 2.52 0.91 -21.59
N GLY A 171 1.84 0.27 -22.52
CA GLY A 171 0.89 -0.82 -22.24
C GLY A 171 1.53 -2.18 -21.99
N VAL A 172 2.71 -2.44 -22.59
CA VAL A 172 3.38 -3.76 -22.52
C VAL A 172 3.73 -4.14 -21.06
N PRO A 173 4.23 -3.27 -20.19
CA PRO A 173 4.44 -3.61 -18.79
C PRO A 173 3.19 -4.16 -18.09
N PHE A 174 2.02 -3.58 -18.33
CA PHE A 174 0.74 -4.05 -17.77
C PHE A 174 0.38 -5.45 -18.29
N TRP A 175 0.54 -5.69 -19.59
CA TRP A 175 0.33 -7.03 -20.15
C TRP A 175 1.24 -8.06 -19.52
N MET A 176 2.53 -7.77 -19.38
CA MET A 176 3.49 -8.71 -18.81
C MET A 176 3.18 -9.05 -17.34
N VAL A 177 2.86 -8.04 -16.50
CA VAL A 177 2.53 -8.27 -15.10
C VAL A 177 1.19 -9.02 -14.98
N GLY A 178 0.17 -8.63 -15.73
CA GLY A 178 -1.13 -9.29 -15.71
C GLY A 178 -1.06 -10.74 -16.21
N ILE A 179 -0.32 -11.02 -17.30
CA ILE A 179 -0.09 -12.39 -17.79
C ILE A 179 0.68 -13.22 -16.76
N ALA A 180 1.73 -12.65 -16.12
CA ALA A 180 2.46 -13.33 -15.06
C ALA A 180 1.53 -13.71 -13.88
N GLY A 181 0.58 -12.83 -13.54
CA GLY A 181 -0.47 -13.11 -12.58
C GLY A 181 -1.38 -14.26 -13.02
N LEU A 182 -1.85 -14.28 -14.26
CA LEU A 182 -2.65 -15.39 -14.78
C LEU A 182 -1.88 -16.73 -14.76
N LEU A 183 -0.58 -16.72 -15.06
CA LEU A 183 0.28 -17.91 -14.99
C LEU A 183 0.50 -18.40 -13.56
N TRP A 184 0.44 -17.53 -12.57
CA TRP A 184 0.52 -17.91 -11.16
C TRP A 184 -0.62 -18.87 -10.76
N VAL A 185 -1.82 -18.71 -11.34
CA VAL A 185 -3.03 -19.46 -10.97
C VAL A 185 -2.89 -20.98 -11.17
N PRO A 186 -2.53 -21.49 -12.36
CA PRO A 186 -2.33 -22.92 -12.53
C PRO A 186 -1.22 -23.47 -11.64
N ILE A 187 -0.14 -22.71 -11.40
CA ILE A 187 0.93 -23.13 -10.50
C ILE A 187 0.39 -23.24 -9.06
N TRP A 188 -0.42 -22.29 -8.60
CA TRP A 188 -1.07 -22.37 -7.30
C TRP A 188 -1.95 -23.61 -7.18
N MET A 189 -2.79 -23.88 -8.18
CA MET A 189 -3.73 -25.00 -8.17
C MET A 189 -3.02 -26.38 -8.17
N THR A 190 -1.82 -26.44 -8.75
CA THR A 190 -1.00 -27.68 -8.73
C THR A 190 -0.27 -27.88 -7.41
N LEU A 191 0.26 -26.81 -6.82
CA LEU A 191 1.01 -26.85 -5.56
C LEU A 191 0.11 -26.98 -4.34
N VAL A 192 -1.03 -26.28 -4.33
CA VAL A 192 -1.99 -26.29 -3.23
C VAL A 192 -3.11 -27.31 -3.53
N ARG A 193 -2.81 -28.57 -3.25
CA ARG A 193 -3.76 -29.69 -3.49
C ARG A 193 -4.96 -29.61 -2.55
N ARG A 194 -6.02 -30.40 -2.87
CA ARG A 194 -7.16 -30.60 -1.95
C ARG A 194 -6.63 -31.22 -0.66
N GLY A 195 -7.06 -30.70 0.47
CA GLY A 195 -6.59 -31.13 1.80
C GLY A 195 -5.41 -30.34 2.37
N THR A 196 -4.61 -29.63 1.55
CA THR A 196 -3.44 -28.87 2.04
C THR A 196 -3.84 -27.70 2.95
N LEU A 197 -4.98 -27.06 2.67
CA LEU A 197 -5.51 -25.91 3.42
C LEU A 197 -6.86 -26.21 4.10
N ASP A 198 -7.22 -27.49 4.26
CA ASP A 198 -8.49 -27.93 4.87
C ASP A 198 -8.36 -28.10 6.40
N GLY A 199 -7.18 -27.88 6.96
CA GLY A 199 -6.98 -27.88 8.40
C GLY A 199 -7.78 -26.78 9.08
N ALA A 200 -8.50 -27.10 10.16
CA ALA A 200 -9.13 -26.07 11.00
C ALA A 200 -8.09 -25.01 11.35
N PRO A 201 -8.40 -23.71 11.24
CA PRO A 201 -7.48 -22.70 11.70
C PRO A 201 -7.12 -23.02 13.15
N PRO A 202 -5.84 -22.99 13.54
CA PRO A 202 -5.45 -23.25 14.92
C PRO A 202 -6.27 -22.36 15.84
N PRO A 203 -6.70 -22.88 17.00
CA PRO A 203 -7.50 -22.10 17.94
C PRO A 203 -6.82 -20.76 18.17
N PRO A 204 -7.59 -19.66 18.30
CA PRO A 204 -7.03 -18.36 18.66
C PRO A 204 -6.13 -18.58 19.86
N ALA A 205 -4.91 -18.04 19.83
CA ALA A 205 -4.09 -18.01 21.03
C ALA A 205 -5.00 -17.53 22.18
N GLU A 206 -4.97 -18.24 23.31
CA GLU A 206 -5.80 -17.89 24.47
C GLU A 206 -5.56 -16.41 24.79
N GLY A 207 -6.45 -15.58 24.27
CA GLY A 207 -6.25 -14.16 24.26
C GLY A 207 -6.75 -13.58 25.57
N VAL A 208 -6.07 -12.59 26.02
CA VAL A 208 -6.45 -11.68 27.11
C VAL A 208 -7.95 -11.45 27.07
N VAL A 209 -8.64 -11.85 28.16
CA VAL A 209 -10.08 -11.61 28.33
C VAL A 209 -10.26 -10.11 28.55
N TRP A 210 -10.69 -9.41 27.51
CA TRP A 210 -11.01 -7.99 27.58
C TRP A 210 -12.26 -7.79 28.47
N LYS A 211 -12.03 -7.52 29.74
CA LYS A 211 -13.09 -7.09 30.66
C LYS A 211 -13.27 -5.57 30.54
N GLY A 212 -14.21 -5.15 29.67
CA GLY A 212 -14.71 -3.79 29.63
C GLY A 212 -14.51 -3.01 28.34
N SER A 213 -15.56 -2.39 27.85
CA SER A 213 -15.61 -1.49 26.69
C SER A 213 -14.76 -0.23 26.87
N ALA A 214 -14.45 0.16 28.10
CA ALA A 214 -13.74 1.39 28.43
C ALA A 214 -12.28 1.45 27.91
N ILE A 215 -11.60 0.31 27.77
CA ILE A 215 -10.22 0.24 27.23
C ILE A 215 -10.22 -0.07 25.73
N PHE A 216 -11.20 -0.82 25.25
CA PHE A 216 -11.28 -1.26 23.87
C PHE A 216 -11.49 -0.09 22.90
N VAL A 217 -12.46 0.78 23.18
CA VAL A 217 -12.81 1.89 22.27
C VAL A 217 -11.67 2.88 22.08
N PRO A 218 -10.98 3.38 23.13
CA PRO A 218 -9.82 4.25 22.94
C PRO A 218 -8.69 3.62 22.12
N ARG A 219 -8.37 2.33 22.36
CA ARG A 219 -7.34 1.62 21.60
C ARG A 219 -7.73 1.42 20.14
N LEU A 220 -9.00 1.14 19.86
CA LEU A 220 -9.49 1.06 18.49
C LEU A 220 -9.39 2.41 17.78
N ILE A 221 -9.74 3.51 18.44
CA ILE A 221 -9.58 4.87 17.90
C ILE A 221 -8.12 5.14 17.55
N VAL A 222 -7.17 4.83 18.44
CA VAL A 222 -5.75 4.99 18.18
C VAL A 222 -5.32 4.19 16.94
N LEU A 223 -5.77 2.94 16.83
CA LEU A 223 -5.42 2.11 15.66
C LEU A 223 -6.01 2.66 14.37
N VAL A 224 -7.26 3.15 14.38
CA VAL A 224 -7.87 3.83 13.22
C VAL A 224 -7.05 5.05 12.82
N VAL A 225 -6.69 5.91 13.77
CA VAL A 225 -5.90 7.11 13.49
C VAL A 225 -4.54 6.73 12.96
N VAL A 226 -3.79 5.86 13.66
CA VAL A 226 -2.43 5.48 13.27
C VAL A 226 -2.41 4.83 11.90
N VAL A 227 -3.23 3.81 11.64
CA VAL A 227 -3.21 3.11 10.34
C VAL A 227 -3.64 4.01 9.19
N THR A 228 -4.60 4.90 9.43
CA THR A 228 -5.04 5.88 8.42
C THR A 228 -3.91 6.87 8.10
N CYS A 229 -3.22 7.39 9.12
CA CYS A 229 -2.05 8.25 8.94
C CYS A 229 -0.97 7.56 8.10
N LEU A 230 -0.63 6.31 8.45
CA LEU A 230 0.39 5.54 7.73
C LEU A 230 -0.04 5.25 6.29
N GLY A 231 -1.30 4.85 6.09
CA GLY A 231 -1.85 4.57 4.77
C GLY A 231 -1.83 5.78 3.85
N VAL A 232 -2.24 6.96 4.35
CA VAL A 232 -2.22 8.22 3.59
C VAL A 232 -0.79 8.57 3.17
N CYS A 233 0.17 8.56 4.09
CA CYS A 233 1.56 8.89 3.79
C CYS A 233 2.17 7.94 2.76
N TRP A 234 2.03 6.63 2.99
CA TRP A 234 2.56 5.60 2.11
C TRP A 234 1.99 5.68 0.70
N GLN A 235 0.66 5.77 0.58
CA GLN A 235 -0.01 5.79 -0.70
C GLN A 235 0.17 7.10 -1.47
N PHE A 236 0.34 8.23 -0.77
CA PHE A 236 0.73 9.48 -1.41
C PHE A 236 2.09 9.33 -2.11
N ILE A 237 3.10 8.92 -1.39
CA ILE A 237 4.44 8.74 -1.98
C ILE A 237 4.41 7.72 -3.12
N ARG A 238 3.76 6.58 -2.93
CA ARG A 238 3.62 5.56 -3.98
C ARG A 238 3.04 6.12 -5.28
N ALA A 239 1.97 6.89 -5.18
CA ALA A 239 1.25 7.38 -6.36
C ALA A 239 1.93 8.58 -7.02
N TRP A 240 2.50 9.49 -6.24
CA TRP A 240 2.91 10.80 -6.72
C TRP A 240 4.42 10.99 -6.82
N LEU A 241 5.25 10.22 -6.10
CA LEU A 241 6.71 10.42 -6.12
C LEU A 241 7.32 10.28 -7.52
N PRO A 242 7.03 9.23 -8.32
CA PRO A 242 7.62 9.11 -9.66
C PRO A 242 7.25 10.30 -10.56
N LYS A 243 6.01 10.77 -10.43
CA LYS A 243 5.48 11.91 -11.17
C LYS A 243 6.12 13.22 -10.70
N TYR A 244 6.23 13.44 -9.39
CA TYR A 244 6.90 14.58 -8.78
C TYR A 244 8.35 14.72 -9.26
N LEU A 245 9.11 13.62 -9.29
CA LEU A 245 10.50 13.63 -9.75
C LEU A 245 10.61 13.96 -11.25
N LYS A 246 9.71 13.45 -12.07
CA LYS A 246 9.72 13.65 -13.52
C LYS A 246 9.15 15.01 -13.94
N GLU A 247 8.00 15.41 -13.41
CA GLU A 247 7.27 16.59 -13.86
C GLU A 247 7.68 17.88 -13.13
N TYR A 248 7.92 17.81 -11.82
CA TYR A 248 8.26 18.98 -11.03
C TYR A 248 9.77 19.26 -11.03
N HIS A 249 10.59 18.20 -10.85
CA HIS A 249 12.06 18.34 -10.86
C HIS A 249 12.70 18.14 -12.22
N GLY A 250 11.98 17.66 -13.23
CA GLY A 250 12.50 17.41 -14.57
C GLY A 250 13.55 16.29 -14.64
N PHE A 251 13.56 15.37 -13.68
CA PHE A 251 14.53 14.29 -13.65
C PHE A 251 14.35 13.33 -14.83
N SER A 252 15.46 12.84 -15.36
CA SER A 252 15.42 11.77 -16.35
C SER A 252 14.72 10.52 -15.79
N ARG A 253 14.25 9.65 -16.68
CA ARG A 253 13.61 8.38 -16.29
C ARG A 253 14.52 7.54 -15.39
N GLU A 254 15.83 7.50 -15.71
CA GLU A 254 16.82 6.75 -14.93
C GLU A 254 17.04 7.34 -13.54
N VAL A 255 17.21 8.66 -13.43
CA VAL A 255 17.40 9.34 -12.14
C VAL A 255 16.15 9.16 -11.28
N SER A 256 14.95 9.28 -11.87
CA SER A 256 13.69 9.03 -11.16
C SER A 256 13.59 7.59 -10.65
N ALA A 257 13.90 6.59 -11.51
CA ALA A 257 13.88 5.18 -11.14
C ALA A 257 14.88 4.87 -10.00
N ASN A 258 16.11 5.39 -10.09
CA ASN A 258 17.12 5.26 -9.03
C ASN A 258 16.66 5.89 -7.72
N SER A 259 16.05 7.06 -7.78
CA SER A 259 15.54 7.78 -6.61
C SER A 259 14.40 7.00 -5.92
N VAL A 260 13.46 6.48 -6.69
CA VAL A 260 12.36 5.64 -6.19
C VAL A 260 12.89 4.35 -5.56
N MET A 261 13.86 3.68 -6.21
CA MET A 261 14.51 2.49 -5.65
C MET A 261 15.18 2.79 -4.31
N LEU A 262 15.99 3.84 -4.24
CA LEU A 262 16.70 4.24 -3.01
C LEU A 262 15.72 4.59 -1.89
N TYR A 263 14.61 5.27 -2.24
CA TYR A 263 13.54 5.54 -1.30
C TYR A 263 12.98 4.26 -0.68
N TYR A 264 12.63 3.24 -1.49
CA TYR A 264 12.05 1.99 -0.96
C TYR A 264 13.07 1.15 -0.19
N ILE A 265 14.35 1.13 -0.59
CA ILE A 265 15.42 0.48 0.18
C ILE A 265 15.55 1.14 1.57
N ALA A 266 15.59 2.46 1.62
CA ALA A 266 15.67 3.17 2.89
C ALA A 266 14.43 2.96 3.76
N ALA A 267 13.23 2.89 3.14
CA ALA A 267 11.99 2.59 3.83
C ALA A 267 12.04 1.22 4.53
N ASP A 268 12.50 0.18 3.82
CA ASP A 268 12.66 -1.16 4.41
C ASP A 268 13.69 -1.21 5.54
N LEU A 269 14.83 -0.55 5.37
CA LEU A 269 15.82 -0.42 6.42
C LEU A 269 15.23 0.28 7.66
N GLY A 270 14.41 1.33 7.45
CA GLY A 270 13.70 2.01 8.52
C GLY A 270 12.74 1.08 9.28
N CYS A 271 11.99 0.24 8.55
CA CYS A 271 11.11 -0.75 9.14
C CYS A 271 11.85 -1.76 10.04
N ILE A 272 12.96 -2.31 9.54
CA ILE A 272 13.79 -3.27 10.29
C ILE A 272 14.38 -2.59 11.53
N LEU A 273 14.93 -1.39 11.35
CA LEU A 273 15.58 -0.65 12.44
C LEU A 273 14.58 -0.25 13.53
N ALA A 274 13.34 0.12 13.16
CA ALA A 274 12.29 0.42 14.14
C ALA A 274 12.00 -0.78 15.06
N GLY A 275 11.83 -1.98 14.49
CA GLY A 275 11.62 -3.20 15.26
C GLY A 275 12.80 -3.51 16.19
N PHE A 276 14.03 -3.36 15.67
CA PHE A 276 15.26 -3.54 16.45
C PHE A 276 15.34 -2.54 17.60
N LEU A 277 15.09 -1.25 17.37
CA LEU A 277 15.18 -0.20 18.39
C LEU A 277 14.18 -0.40 19.53
N VAL A 278 12.94 -0.81 19.22
CA VAL A 278 11.95 -1.14 20.27
C VAL A 278 12.45 -2.28 21.14
N LYS A 279 12.99 -3.36 20.54
CA LYS A 279 13.54 -4.51 21.27
C LYS A 279 14.76 -4.11 22.11
N TRP A 280 15.65 -3.29 21.55
CA TRP A 280 16.87 -2.84 22.21
C TRP A 280 16.59 -1.95 23.43
N LEU A 281 15.67 -0.99 23.32
CA LEU A 281 15.25 -0.14 24.42
C LEU A 281 14.57 -0.95 25.53
N ALA A 282 13.66 -1.86 25.16
CA ALA A 282 13.03 -2.75 26.14
C ALA A 282 14.05 -3.64 26.87
N GLY A 283 15.08 -4.14 26.19
CA GLY A 283 16.19 -4.90 26.78
C GLY A 283 17.09 -4.08 27.72
N ARG A 284 17.06 -2.75 27.62
CA ARG A 284 17.77 -1.82 28.52
C ARG A 284 16.92 -1.37 29.73
N GLY A 285 15.76 -1.99 29.95
CA GLY A 285 14.93 -1.72 31.12
C GLY A 285 13.85 -0.67 30.88
N TRP A 286 13.69 -0.13 29.64
CA TRP A 286 12.56 0.72 29.31
C TRP A 286 11.29 -0.13 29.22
N GLY A 287 10.17 0.38 29.73
CA GLY A 287 8.90 -0.30 29.52
C GLY A 287 8.57 -0.44 28.03
N VAL A 288 8.03 -1.58 27.63
CA VAL A 288 7.71 -1.86 26.21
C VAL A 288 6.87 -0.74 25.57
N HIS A 289 5.89 -0.22 26.32
CA HIS A 289 5.03 0.86 25.85
C HIS A 289 5.82 2.17 25.64
N ALA A 290 6.68 2.55 26.58
CA ALA A 290 7.54 3.73 26.47
C ALA A 290 8.52 3.60 25.30
N SER A 291 9.09 2.42 25.09
CA SER A 291 9.96 2.14 23.95
C SER A 291 9.25 2.33 22.62
N ARG A 292 8.00 1.86 22.51
CA ARG A 292 7.17 2.04 21.29
C ARG A 292 6.87 3.51 21.03
N ILE A 293 6.49 4.29 22.05
CA ILE A 293 6.21 5.73 21.91
C ILE A 293 7.47 6.47 21.46
N LEU A 294 8.61 6.21 22.09
CA LEU A 294 9.86 6.89 21.77
C LEU A 294 10.30 6.60 20.33
N VAL A 295 10.25 5.33 19.91
CA VAL A 295 10.60 4.94 18.54
C VAL A 295 9.58 5.54 17.55
N TYR A 296 8.28 5.50 17.85
CA TYR A 296 7.26 6.12 17.01
C TYR A 296 7.54 7.64 16.85
N ALA A 297 7.85 8.35 17.94
CA ALA A 297 8.15 9.78 17.91
C ALA A 297 9.39 10.10 17.04
N GLY A 298 10.46 9.30 17.15
CA GLY A 298 11.66 9.43 16.33
C GLY A 298 11.36 9.25 14.83
N TRP A 299 10.61 8.21 14.48
CA TRP A 299 10.23 7.95 13.08
C TRP A 299 9.22 8.96 12.54
N ALA A 300 8.26 9.40 13.34
CA ALA A 300 7.37 10.50 12.97
C ALA A 300 8.14 11.81 12.75
N GLY A 301 9.16 12.07 13.56
CA GLY A 301 10.09 13.19 13.38
C GLY A 301 10.86 13.12 12.05
N LEU A 302 11.38 11.92 11.67
CA LEU A 302 11.99 11.73 10.36
C LEU A 302 10.99 11.93 9.22
N THR A 303 9.76 11.42 9.36
CA THR A 303 8.70 11.62 8.36
C THR A 303 8.36 13.09 8.20
N SER A 304 8.45 13.91 9.27
CA SER A 304 8.18 15.35 9.20
C SER A 304 9.13 16.12 8.26
N LEU A 305 10.29 15.55 7.91
CA LEU A 305 11.16 16.10 6.88
C LEU A 305 10.47 16.18 5.51
N ALA A 306 9.37 15.44 5.29
CA ALA A 306 8.57 15.58 4.08
C ALA A 306 8.08 17.01 3.84
N VAL A 307 7.84 17.80 4.90
CA VAL A 307 7.39 19.20 4.79
C VAL A 307 8.40 20.08 4.06
N VAL A 308 9.70 19.79 4.15
CA VAL A 308 10.74 20.59 3.49
C VAL A 308 11.06 20.12 2.08
N VAL A 309 10.60 18.94 1.68
CA VAL A 309 10.90 18.34 0.35
C VAL A 309 10.54 19.28 -0.81
N PRO A 310 9.36 19.95 -0.85
CA PRO A 310 9.01 20.84 -1.96
C PRO A 310 9.91 22.09 -2.07
N TYR A 311 10.63 22.43 -1.01
CA TYR A 311 11.52 23.59 -0.96
C TYR A 311 12.98 23.24 -1.23
N LEU A 312 13.30 21.96 -1.39
CA LEU A 312 14.61 21.51 -1.82
C LEU A 312 14.76 21.75 -3.33
N GLY A 313 15.92 22.23 -3.73
CA GLY A 313 16.22 22.46 -5.16
C GLY A 313 16.22 21.17 -5.99
N ASN A 314 16.56 21.32 -7.27
CA ASN A 314 16.56 20.20 -8.24
C ASN A 314 17.85 19.34 -8.18
N ASP A 315 18.67 19.49 -7.14
CA ASP A 315 19.85 18.66 -6.96
C ASP A 315 19.49 17.29 -6.39
N PRO A 316 19.66 16.21 -7.17
CA PRO A 316 19.38 14.85 -6.68
C PRO A 316 20.19 14.46 -5.44
N TRP A 317 21.41 14.98 -5.29
CA TRP A 317 22.27 14.70 -4.15
C TRP A 317 21.77 15.28 -2.82
N VAL A 318 20.89 16.27 -2.87
CA VAL A 318 20.21 16.84 -1.68
C VAL A 318 18.83 16.21 -1.51
N LEU A 319 18.05 16.15 -2.59
CA LEU A 319 16.65 15.70 -2.56
C LEU A 319 16.53 14.21 -2.19
N VAL A 320 17.32 13.33 -2.83
CA VAL A 320 17.18 11.88 -2.66
C VAL A 320 17.52 11.43 -1.23
N PRO A 321 18.60 11.87 -0.58
CA PRO A 321 18.85 11.55 0.83
C PRO A 321 17.71 11.97 1.77
N VAL A 322 17.10 13.13 1.55
CA VAL A 322 15.95 13.56 2.36
C VAL A 322 14.74 12.65 2.11
N LEU A 323 14.45 12.31 0.87
CA LEU A 323 13.40 11.35 0.53
C LEU A 323 13.66 9.98 1.15
N MET A 324 14.92 9.51 1.20
CA MET A 324 15.30 8.27 1.87
C MET A 324 14.98 8.32 3.37
N LEU A 325 15.30 9.42 4.05
CA LEU A 325 14.96 9.61 5.47
C LEU A 325 13.45 9.63 5.69
N VAL A 326 12.71 10.32 4.82
CA VAL A 326 11.24 10.32 4.85
C VAL A 326 10.68 8.91 4.65
N GLY A 327 11.20 8.16 3.69
CA GLY A 327 10.80 6.77 3.45
C GLY A 327 11.06 5.86 4.63
N ALA A 328 12.27 5.95 5.22
CA ALA A 328 12.62 5.23 6.45
C ALA A 328 11.65 5.60 7.59
N GLY A 329 11.31 6.88 7.73
CA GLY A 329 10.32 7.36 8.69
C GLY A 329 8.96 6.72 8.51
N ILE A 330 8.39 6.82 7.31
CA ILE A 330 7.04 6.31 7.01
C ILE A 330 6.93 4.81 7.26
N LEU A 331 7.84 4.01 6.70
CA LEU A 331 7.74 2.54 6.83
C LEU A 331 8.18 2.07 8.22
N GLY A 332 9.06 2.81 8.89
CA GLY A 332 9.48 2.52 10.26
C GLY A 332 8.38 2.65 11.32
N LEU A 333 7.28 3.34 11.01
CA LEU A 333 6.09 3.41 11.89
C LEU A 333 5.24 2.12 11.85
N HIS A 334 5.29 1.32 10.77
CA HIS A 334 4.44 0.15 10.56
C HIS A 334 4.63 -0.98 11.60
N PRO A 335 5.86 -1.36 12.00
CA PRO A 335 6.05 -2.41 13.01
C PRO A 335 5.38 -2.08 14.34
N ILE A 336 5.36 -0.79 14.71
CA ILE A 336 4.72 -0.32 15.94
C ILE A 336 3.21 -0.47 15.84
N TYR A 337 2.61 -0.06 14.71
CA TYR A 337 1.20 -0.28 14.44
C TYR A 337 0.82 -1.77 14.51
N TYR A 338 1.58 -2.65 13.86
CA TYR A 338 1.30 -4.09 13.91
C TYR A 338 1.40 -4.64 15.32
N ALA A 339 2.38 -4.21 16.12
CA ALA A 339 2.51 -4.61 17.50
C ALA A 339 1.34 -4.16 18.38
N LEU A 340 0.80 -2.95 18.14
CA LEU A 340 -0.39 -2.43 18.81
C LEU A 340 -1.66 -3.17 18.36
N ALA A 341 -1.80 -3.45 17.08
CA ALA A 341 -2.94 -4.19 16.53
C ALA A 341 -3.03 -5.62 17.08
N GLN A 342 -1.88 -6.28 17.34
CA GLN A 342 -1.83 -7.61 17.92
C GLN A 342 -2.26 -7.68 19.39
N GLU A 343 -2.37 -6.56 20.06
CA GLU A 343 -2.93 -6.47 21.41
C GLU A 343 -4.47 -6.52 21.43
N LEU A 344 -5.12 -6.53 20.26
CA LEU A 344 -6.58 -6.63 20.16
C LEU A 344 -7.09 -8.07 20.33
N PRO A 345 -8.38 -8.25 20.76
CA PRO A 345 -8.96 -9.57 20.96
C PRO A 345 -8.94 -10.44 19.72
N ALA A 346 -8.36 -11.64 19.79
CA ALA A 346 -8.19 -12.56 18.65
C ALA A 346 -9.53 -12.97 18.00
N LYS A 347 -10.63 -13.08 18.77
CA LYS A 347 -11.96 -13.49 18.26
C LYS A 347 -12.57 -12.54 17.22
N ARG A 348 -12.14 -11.26 17.16
CA ARG A 348 -12.67 -10.24 16.25
C ARG A 348 -11.59 -9.66 15.34
N MET A 349 -10.42 -10.28 15.28
CA MET A 349 -9.27 -9.74 14.56
C MET A 349 -9.55 -9.52 13.06
N GLY A 350 -10.22 -10.47 12.39
CA GLY A 350 -10.57 -10.34 10.97
C GLY A 350 -11.52 -9.17 10.71
N THR A 351 -12.60 -9.06 11.48
CA THR A 351 -13.56 -7.94 11.36
C THR A 351 -12.90 -6.60 11.66
N ILE A 352 -12.07 -6.55 12.71
CA ILE A 352 -11.36 -5.31 13.10
C ILE A 352 -10.35 -4.91 12.03
N SER A 353 -9.52 -5.85 11.56
CA SER A 353 -8.54 -5.58 10.50
C SER A 353 -9.20 -5.15 9.19
N GLY A 354 -10.30 -5.81 8.81
CA GLY A 354 -11.09 -5.42 7.63
C GLY A 354 -11.70 -4.02 7.78
N GLY A 355 -12.24 -3.69 8.96
CA GLY A 355 -12.77 -2.36 9.25
C GLY A 355 -11.69 -1.28 9.25
N LEU A 356 -10.54 -1.55 9.87
CA LEU A 356 -9.37 -0.65 9.85
C LEU A 356 -8.90 -0.39 8.42
N ALA A 357 -8.78 -1.45 7.60
CA ALA A 357 -8.41 -1.33 6.20
C ALA A 357 -9.44 -0.51 5.41
N ALA A 358 -10.74 -0.76 5.60
CA ALA A 358 -11.79 -0.03 4.89
C ALA A 358 -11.75 1.49 5.20
N VAL A 359 -11.64 1.88 6.47
CA VAL A 359 -11.53 3.29 6.87
C VAL A 359 -10.26 3.92 6.28
N THR A 360 -9.13 3.22 6.37
CA THR A 360 -7.85 3.69 5.82
C THR A 360 -7.94 3.95 4.32
N TRP A 361 -8.43 2.97 3.55
CA TRP A 361 -8.48 3.08 2.10
C TRP A 361 -9.51 4.10 1.61
N PHE A 362 -10.61 4.29 2.37
CA PHE A 362 -11.55 5.37 2.09
C PHE A 362 -10.89 6.74 2.29
N ALA A 363 -10.18 6.94 3.40
CA ALA A 363 -9.43 8.17 3.65
C ALA A 363 -8.33 8.41 2.59
N VAL A 364 -7.57 7.36 2.26
CA VAL A 364 -6.56 7.42 1.19
C VAL A 364 -7.18 7.89 -0.13
N GLY A 365 -8.27 7.29 -0.58
CA GLY A 365 -8.93 7.68 -1.84
C GLY A 365 -9.40 9.14 -1.83
N THR A 366 -9.96 9.60 -0.72
CA THR A 366 -10.37 11.00 -0.56
C THR A 366 -9.17 11.95 -0.67
N VAL A 367 -8.06 11.61 -0.01
CA VAL A 367 -6.83 12.42 -0.04
C VAL A 367 -6.19 12.40 -1.43
N GLN A 368 -6.16 11.26 -2.13
CA GLN A 368 -5.60 11.17 -3.49
C GLN A 368 -6.29 12.13 -4.45
N ARG A 369 -7.64 12.17 -4.43
CA ARG A 369 -8.40 13.12 -5.25
C ARG A 369 -8.12 14.57 -4.87
N ALA A 370 -8.10 14.87 -3.57
CA ALA A 370 -7.83 16.24 -3.08
C ALA A 370 -6.44 16.75 -3.50
N ILE A 371 -5.42 15.87 -3.41
CA ILE A 371 -4.06 16.18 -3.87
C ILE A 371 -4.05 16.40 -5.40
N GLY A 372 -4.71 15.55 -6.18
CA GLY A 372 -4.79 15.72 -7.63
C GLY A 372 -5.45 17.04 -8.03
N ALA A 373 -6.55 17.41 -7.38
CA ALA A 373 -7.23 18.69 -7.60
C ALA A 373 -6.33 19.90 -7.22
N HIS A 374 -5.58 19.78 -6.11
CA HIS A 374 -4.64 20.81 -5.70
C HIS A 374 -3.50 20.99 -6.72
N ILE A 375 -2.88 19.88 -7.16
CA ILE A 375 -1.80 19.93 -8.16
C ILE A 375 -2.31 20.52 -9.48
N LYS A 376 -3.51 20.15 -9.93
CA LYS A 376 -4.13 20.74 -11.12
C LYS A 376 -4.29 22.27 -10.99
N ALA A 377 -4.72 22.73 -9.82
CA ALA A 377 -4.98 24.16 -9.58
C ALA A 377 -3.72 24.99 -9.40
N THR A 378 -2.66 24.44 -8.80
CA THR A 378 -1.47 25.18 -8.35
C THR A 378 -0.18 24.79 -9.04
N GLY A 379 -0.12 23.60 -9.67
CA GLY A 379 1.13 23.02 -10.17
C GLY A 379 2.06 22.51 -9.07
N SER A 380 1.66 22.59 -7.78
CA SER A 380 2.51 22.27 -6.63
C SER A 380 2.11 20.95 -5.97
N TYR A 381 3.11 20.21 -5.49
CA TYR A 381 2.97 18.98 -4.71
C TYR A 381 3.07 19.22 -3.19
N ASP A 382 3.21 20.47 -2.77
CA ASP A 382 3.49 20.88 -1.39
C ASP A 382 2.49 20.33 -0.38
N ILE A 383 1.18 20.44 -0.64
CA ILE A 383 0.14 19.96 0.28
C ILE A 383 0.25 18.45 0.52
N GLY A 384 0.62 17.67 -0.49
CA GLY A 384 0.81 16.24 -0.34
C GLY A 384 1.97 15.92 0.60
N PHE A 385 3.10 16.60 0.45
CA PHE A 385 4.26 16.45 1.32
C PHE A 385 4.00 16.99 2.72
N VAL A 386 3.27 18.10 2.88
CA VAL A 386 2.84 18.62 4.19
C VAL A 386 1.94 17.62 4.90
N ILE A 387 0.95 17.06 4.21
CA ILE A 387 0.10 15.99 4.77
C ILE A 387 0.97 14.80 5.20
N ALA A 388 1.84 14.28 4.31
CA ALA A 388 2.71 13.16 4.62
C ALA A 388 3.63 13.41 5.82
N GLY A 389 4.13 14.65 5.99
CA GLY A 389 5.01 15.02 7.09
C GLY A 389 4.31 15.22 8.44
N LEU A 390 3.11 15.77 8.43
CA LEU A 390 2.42 16.16 9.68
C LEU A 390 1.42 15.11 10.19
N VAL A 391 0.78 14.37 9.30
CA VAL A 391 -0.26 13.40 9.68
C VAL A 391 0.24 12.31 10.65
N PRO A 392 1.47 11.76 10.57
CA PRO A 392 1.98 10.83 11.58
C PRO A 392 2.07 11.40 13.00
N LEU A 393 2.20 12.73 13.15
CA LEU A 393 2.18 13.38 14.47
C LEU A 393 0.80 13.27 15.14
N LEU A 394 -0.30 13.25 14.36
CA LEU A 394 -1.64 12.98 14.90
C LEU A 394 -1.71 11.55 15.47
N GLY A 395 -1.07 10.59 14.79
CA GLY A 395 -0.92 9.23 15.28
C GLY A 395 -0.15 9.17 16.61
N LEU A 396 0.94 9.94 16.71
CA LEU A 396 1.70 10.08 17.96
C LEU A 396 0.85 10.66 19.10
N ILE A 397 0.14 11.73 18.83
CA ILE A 397 -0.75 12.38 19.84
C ILE A 397 -1.82 11.38 20.30
N ALA A 398 -2.47 10.70 19.36
CA ALA A 398 -3.48 9.69 19.69
C ALA A 398 -2.88 8.56 20.56
N LEU A 399 -1.67 8.09 20.20
CA LEU A 399 -0.97 7.03 20.94
C LEU A 399 -0.61 7.46 22.36
N VAL A 400 -0.10 8.68 22.57
CA VAL A 400 0.29 9.20 23.87
C VAL A 400 -0.92 9.47 24.76
N VAL A 401 -2.00 10.05 24.22
CA VAL A 401 -3.16 10.49 24.98
C VAL A 401 -4.12 9.35 25.30
N LEU A 402 -4.38 8.48 24.32
CA LEU A 402 -5.48 7.51 24.42
C LEU A 402 -5.01 6.08 24.70
N TRP A 403 -3.77 5.70 24.36
CA TRP A 403 -3.26 4.35 24.60
C TRP A 403 -2.68 4.23 26.00
N LYS A 404 -3.53 3.83 26.95
CA LYS A 404 -3.07 3.58 28.32
C LYS A 404 -2.50 2.16 28.44
N PRO A 405 -1.29 1.99 29.02
CA PRO A 405 -0.74 0.67 29.32
C PRO A 405 -1.66 -0.03 30.31
N GLU A 406 -1.81 -1.35 30.17
CA GLU A 406 -2.44 -2.14 31.23
C GLU A 406 -1.57 -2.03 32.48
N ARG A 407 -2.16 -1.62 33.60
CA ARG A 407 -1.47 -1.70 34.88
C ARG A 407 -1.23 -3.19 35.14
N ALA A 408 0.02 -3.60 35.24
CA ALA A 408 0.36 -4.92 35.73
C ALA A 408 -0.40 -5.08 37.04
N LYS A 409 -1.24 -6.09 37.15
CA LYS A 409 -1.76 -6.50 38.47
C LYS A 409 -0.57 -7.04 39.21
N VAL A 410 -0.11 -6.28 40.20
CA VAL A 410 0.86 -6.73 41.23
C VAL A 410 0.21 -7.85 42.02
#